data_57dc941faee5aba62e92a586f004f774
#
_entry.id   57dc941faee5aba62e92a586f004f774
#
_cell.length_a   1.000
_cell.length_b   1.000
_cell.length_c   1.000
_cell.angle_alpha   90.00
_cell.angle_beta   90.00
_cell.angle_gamma   90.00
#
_symmetry.space_group_name_H-M   'P 1'
#
loop_
_entity.id
_entity.type
_entity.pdbx_description
1 polymer ?
#
loop_
_entity_poly.entity_id
_entity_poly.type
_entity_poly.pdbx_seq_one_letter_code
_entity_poly.pdbx_strand_id
1 'polypeptide(L)'
;RVGNALIQSYEMVFALPDSVTYSKTGMLFGSNLVAKSTDFLSQNPQITTLFSDYVQNCVMGDIFLNHKYSFEELLNSPDPYTLIFANPSPLRGVFDKNNQFQTCEEASRDLKSALALDTQTGGKTWNYYVRQLFGGKPNPDVLFSQMIGDSYNYFYSSGQSAGQIIRQNVTMNALRSGIQSYAARSGDTASLVNMANTSSLEKQRLAQATMGHQALRALPLMQTVIMGLMIGMFPIMVMAAMFNMMTLQVLKGYVFALIWLQTWPLLFAILNSAMAYYAKQNGVPV
;
A
#
# COMPACT_ATOMS: atom_id res chain seq x y z
N ARG A 1 28.92 -10.69 -6.00
CA ARG A 1 28.86 -11.48 -4.75
C ARG A 1 29.25 -10.64 -3.52
N VAL A 2 30.27 -9.73 -3.63
CA VAL A 2 30.71 -8.87 -2.49
C VAL A 2 29.59 -7.94 -2.01
N GLY A 3 28.92 -7.24 -2.92
CA GLY A 3 27.82 -6.36 -2.57
C GLY A 3 26.68 -7.05 -1.79
N ASN A 4 26.31 -8.26 -2.20
CA ASN A 4 25.27 -9.04 -1.48
C ASN A 4 25.73 -9.46 -0.08
N ALA A 5 27.01 -9.83 0.08
CA ALA A 5 27.54 -10.16 1.39
C ALA A 5 27.54 -8.94 2.34
N LEU A 6 27.87 -7.75 1.83
CA LEU A 6 27.81 -6.52 2.60
C LEU A 6 26.37 -6.16 3.02
N ILE A 7 25.38 -6.32 2.11
CA ILE A 7 23.97 -6.09 2.44
C ILE A 7 23.53 -7.07 3.52
N GLN A 8 23.81 -8.38 3.36
CA GLN A 8 23.42 -9.38 4.34
C GLN A 8 24.04 -9.13 5.72
N SER A 9 25.31 -8.71 5.77
CA SER A 9 25.96 -8.35 7.03
C SER A 9 25.29 -7.13 7.68
N TYR A 10 24.92 -6.12 6.90
CA TYR A 10 24.19 -4.94 7.39
C TYR A 10 22.80 -5.31 7.91
N GLU A 11 22.03 -6.07 7.16
CA GLU A 11 20.67 -6.49 7.50
C GLU A 11 20.62 -7.47 8.69
N MET A 12 21.71 -8.21 8.93
CA MET A 12 21.84 -9.06 10.12
C MET A 12 21.98 -8.20 11.40
N VAL A 13 22.66 -7.06 11.33
CA VAL A 13 22.79 -6.13 12.45
C VAL A 13 21.52 -5.31 12.68
N PHE A 14 20.90 -4.86 11.59
CA PHE A 14 19.68 -4.05 11.59
C PHE A 14 18.50 -4.90 11.12
N ALA A 15 18.06 -5.85 11.97
CA ALA A 15 16.97 -6.77 11.64
C ALA A 15 15.65 -6.02 11.42
N LEU A 16 15.17 -6.01 10.18
CA LEU A 16 13.88 -5.47 9.77
C LEU A 16 12.95 -6.61 9.33
N PRO A 17 11.63 -6.42 9.40
CA PRO A 17 10.68 -7.37 8.80
C PRO A 17 10.95 -7.59 7.32
N ASP A 18 10.60 -8.77 6.81
CA ASP A 18 10.87 -9.17 5.43
C ASP A 18 10.31 -8.19 4.40
N SER A 19 9.13 -7.61 4.67
CA SER A 19 8.49 -6.62 3.81
C SER A 19 9.22 -5.28 3.72
N VAL A 20 10.12 -4.99 4.66
CA VAL A 20 10.88 -3.73 4.74
C VAL A 20 12.36 -3.95 4.42
N THR A 21 12.80 -5.21 4.37
CA THR A 21 14.20 -5.59 4.13
C THR A 21 14.55 -5.45 2.64
N TYR A 22 15.61 -4.67 2.33
CA TYR A 22 16.01 -4.36 0.95
C TYR A 22 16.36 -5.59 0.11
N SER A 23 17.13 -6.53 0.67
CA SER A 23 17.55 -7.73 -0.07
C SER A 23 16.39 -8.65 -0.46
N LYS A 24 15.30 -8.64 0.29
CA LYS A 24 14.13 -9.52 0.07
C LYS A 24 13.09 -8.92 -0.87
N THR A 25 12.82 -7.64 -0.72
CA THR A 25 11.68 -7.00 -1.40
C THR A 25 12.05 -5.78 -2.22
N GLY A 26 13.28 -5.30 -2.09
CA GLY A 26 13.75 -4.09 -2.76
C GLY A 26 13.43 -2.83 -1.98
N MET A 27 13.64 -1.69 -2.65
CA MET A 27 13.57 -0.38 -2.01
C MET A 27 12.14 0.03 -1.71
N LEU A 28 11.86 0.39 -0.46
CA LEU A 28 10.56 0.93 0.02
C LEU A 28 9.35 0.06 -0.31
N PHE A 29 9.53 -1.25 -0.41
CA PHE A 29 8.44 -2.16 -0.77
C PHE A 29 7.30 -2.12 0.26
N GLY A 30 7.62 -2.22 1.55
CA GLY A 30 6.62 -2.26 2.62
C GLY A 30 5.77 -0.98 2.68
N SER A 31 6.40 0.20 2.61
CA SER A 31 5.67 1.47 2.60
C SER A 31 4.78 1.63 1.36
N ASN A 32 5.28 1.19 0.19
CA ASN A 32 4.51 1.21 -1.05
C ASN A 32 3.34 0.22 -1.02
N LEU A 33 3.51 -0.94 -0.38
CA LEU A 33 2.44 -1.90 -0.20
C LEU A 33 1.33 -1.33 0.70
N VAL A 34 1.70 -0.67 1.81
CA VAL A 34 0.76 0.05 2.68
C VAL A 34 0.04 1.14 1.90
N ALA A 35 0.76 2.02 1.20
CA ALA A 35 0.16 3.10 0.40
C ALA A 35 -0.82 2.57 -0.65
N LYS A 36 -0.47 1.50 -1.37
CA LYS A 36 -1.39 0.86 -2.33
C LYS A 36 -2.61 0.23 -1.69
N SER A 37 -2.45 -0.32 -0.49
CA SER A 37 -3.57 -0.96 0.21
C SER A 37 -4.63 0.03 0.67
N THR A 38 -4.28 1.30 0.86
CA THR A 38 -5.25 2.35 1.19
C THR A 38 -6.26 2.62 0.07
N ASP A 39 -5.91 2.27 -1.17
CA ASP A 39 -6.78 2.41 -2.35
C ASP A 39 -7.59 1.15 -2.68
N PHE A 40 -7.58 0.14 -1.82
CA PHE A 40 -8.30 -1.10 -2.06
C PHE A 40 -9.81 -0.90 -2.06
N LEU A 41 -10.45 -1.41 -3.12
CA LEU A 41 -11.89 -1.38 -3.35
C LEU A 41 -12.42 -2.81 -3.45
N SER A 42 -13.66 -3.03 -3.04
CA SER A 42 -14.31 -4.32 -3.29
C SER A 42 -14.41 -4.60 -4.79
N GLN A 43 -14.00 -5.78 -5.19
CA GLN A 43 -14.10 -6.27 -6.57
C GLN A 43 -15.40 -7.05 -6.81
N ASN A 44 -16.31 -7.03 -5.84
CA ASN A 44 -17.65 -7.62 -5.95
C ASN A 44 -18.69 -6.52 -6.18
N PRO A 45 -19.27 -6.40 -7.41
CA PRO A 45 -20.24 -5.36 -7.72
C PRO A 45 -21.49 -5.39 -6.82
N GLN A 46 -21.92 -6.57 -6.38
CA GLN A 46 -23.08 -6.71 -5.48
C GLN A 46 -22.81 -6.07 -4.13
N ILE A 47 -21.61 -6.29 -3.56
CA ILE A 47 -21.19 -5.67 -2.31
C ILE A 47 -21.08 -4.16 -2.49
N THR A 48 -20.48 -3.69 -3.58
CA THR A 48 -20.28 -2.26 -3.85
C THR A 48 -21.61 -1.52 -3.93
N THR A 49 -22.61 -2.08 -4.63
CA THR A 49 -23.94 -1.46 -4.77
C THR A 49 -24.65 -1.44 -3.42
N LEU A 50 -24.76 -2.59 -2.75
CA LEU A 50 -25.42 -2.68 -1.44
C LEU A 50 -24.73 -1.77 -0.40
N PHE A 51 -23.41 -1.69 -0.42
CA PHE A 51 -22.66 -0.82 0.48
C PHE A 51 -22.96 0.65 0.21
N SER A 52 -23.02 1.07 -1.06
CA SER A 52 -23.39 2.44 -1.43
C SER A 52 -24.77 2.81 -0.89
N ASP A 53 -25.76 1.93 -1.07
CA ASP A 53 -27.12 2.15 -0.60
C ASP A 53 -27.18 2.14 0.94
N TYR A 54 -26.45 1.25 1.59
CA TYR A 54 -26.32 1.21 3.05
C TYR A 54 -25.70 2.51 3.59
N VAL A 55 -24.66 3.03 2.98
CA VAL A 55 -24.07 4.31 3.41
C VAL A 55 -25.08 5.44 3.28
N GLN A 56 -25.75 5.56 2.12
CA GLN A 56 -26.67 6.65 1.85
C GLN A 56 -27.91 6.64 2.76
N ASN A 57 -28.47 5.47 3.07
CA ASN A 57 -29.72 5.38 3.81
C ASN A 57 -29.53 5.08 5.30
N CYS A 58 -28.51 4.29 5.67
CA CYS A 58 -28.30 3.87 7.04
C CYS A 58 -27.24 4.71 7.74
N VAL A 59 -26.03 4.80 7.18
CA VAL A 59 -24.92 5.55 7.81
C VAL A 59 -25.23 7.04 7.87
N MET A 60 -25.66 7.64 6.75
CA MET A 60 -26.01 9.06 6.70
C MET A 60 -27.17 9.39 7.64
N GLY A 61 -28.13 8.51 7.72
CA GLY A 61 -29.22 8.67 8.67
C GLY A 61 -28.79 8.54 10.13
N ASP A 62 -27.81 7.70 10.44
CA ASP A 62 -27.26 7.59 11.78
C ASP A 62 -26.47 8.83 12.18
N ILE A 63 -25.81 9.50 11.21
CA ILE A 63 -25.14 10.79 11.43
C ILE A 63 -26.15 11.92 11.64
N PHE A 64 -27.08 12.12 10.69
CA PHE A 64 -27.95 13.30 10.68
C PHE A 64 -29.16 13.21 11.60
N LEU A 65 -29.74 12.02 11.76
CA LEU A 65 -30.98 11.86 12.52
C LEU A 65 -30.75 11.32 13.92
N ASN A 66 -29.82 10.36 14.04
CA ASN A 66 -29.58 9.71 15.32
C ASN A 66 -28.40 10.30 16.09
N HIS A 67 -27.56 11.11 15.45
CA HIS A 67 -26.35 11.71 16.03
C HIS A 67 -25.45 10.68 16.74
N LYS A 68 -25.33 9.45 16.19
CA LYS A 68 -24.55 8.38 16.79
C LYS A 68 -23.06 8.64 16.74
N TYR A 69 -22.60 9.24 15.65
CA TYR A 69 -21.21 9.62 15.39
C TYR A 69 -21.18 10.76 14.36
N SER A 70 -20.13 11.55 14.38
CA SER A 70 -19.90 12.59 13.39
C SER A 70 -19.16 12.07 12.16
N PHE A 71 -19.14 12.87 11.08
CA PHE A 71 -18.31 12.57 9.91
C PHE A 71 -16.83 12.48 10.28
N GLU A 72 -16.36 13.35 11.15
CA GLU A 72 -14.98 13.41 11.58
C GLU A 72 -14.59 12.15 12.36
N GLU A 73 -15.42 11.73 13.31
CA GLU A 73 -15.23 10.49 14.06
C GLU A 73 -15.22 9.26 13.14
N LEU A 74 -16.13 9.21 12.17
CA LEU A 74 -16.23 8.11 11.22
C LEU A 74 -15.00 8.01 10.31
N LEU A 75 -14.58 9.14 9.73
CA LEU A 75 -13.47 9.16 8.77
C LEU A 75 -12.09 9.02 9.45
N ASN A 76 -11.97 9.40 10.71
CA ASN A 76 -10.75 9.23 11.51
C ASN A 76 -10.76 7.96 12.37
N SER A 77 -11.82 7.14 12.28
CA SER A 77 -11.92 5.91 13.06
C SER A 77 -10.83 4.91 12.66
N PRO A 78 -10.12 4.32 13.63
CA PRO A 78 -9.19 3.22 13.36
C PRO A 78 -9.90 1.93 12.94
N ASP A 79 -11.20 1.81 13.23
CA ASP A 79 -12.04 0.67 12.85
C ASP A 79 -13.42 1.14 12.36
N PRO A 80 -13.49 1.70 11.14
CA PRO A 80 -14.75 2.16 10.56
C PRO A 80 -15.72 1.00 10.30
N TYR A 81 -15.20 -0.20 10.05
CA TYR A 81 -16.02 -1.40 9.84
C TYR A 81 -16.85 -1.75 11.07
N THR A 82 -16.28 -1.77 12.25
CA THR A 82 -17.03 -2.04 13.48
C THR A 82 -17.99 -0.91 13.79
N LEU A 83 -17.58 0.33 13.57
CA LEU A 83 -18.38 1.52 13.90
C LEU A 83 -19.70 1.56 13.12
N ILE A 84 -19.66 1.38 11.80
CA ILE A 84 -20.87 1.52 10.95
C ILE A 84 -21.86 0.37 11.10
N PHE A 85 -21.38 -0.80 11.56
CA PHE A 85 -22.22 -1.97 11.78
C PHE A 85 -22.66 -2.15 13.24
N ALA A 86 -22.27 -1.22 14.14
CA ALA A 86 -22.70 -1.23 15.53
C ALA A 86 -24.12 -0.62 15.63
N ASN A 87 -25.08 -1.46 16.03
CA ASN A 87 -26.47 -1.05 16.32
C ASN A 87 -27.12 -0.19 15.22
N PRO A 88 -27.21 -0.63 13.96
CA PRO A 88 -27.86 0.11 12.90
C PRO A 88 -29.36 0.29 13.19
N SER A 89 -29.96 1.33 12.61
CA SER A 89 -31.36 1.66 12.86
C SER A 89 -32.30 0.56 12.34
N PRO A 90 -33.26 0.07 13.14
CA PRO A 90 -34.27 -0.89 12.66
C PRO A 90 -35.39 -0.23 11.86
N LEU A 91 -35.51 1.11 11.88
CA LEU A 91 -36.62 1.87 11.26
C LEU A 91 -36.33 2.32 9.83
N ARG A 92 -35.06 2.29 9.41
CA ARG A 92 -34.62 2.62 8.06
C ARG A 92 -34.14 1.36 7.36
N GLY A 93 -34.01 1.42 6.04
CA GLY A 93 -33.58 0.30 5.29
C GLY A 93 -33.13 0.63 3.88
N VAL A 94 -32.77 -0.41 3.17
CA VAL A 94 -32.32 -0.41 1.79
C VAL A 94 -33.11 -1.46 1.01
N PHE A 95 -33.01 -1.40 -0.31
CA PHE A 95 -33.54 -2.46 -1.16
C PHE A 95 -32.40 -3.41 -1.54
N ASP A 96 -32.65 -4.71 -1.41
CA ASP A 96 -31.71 -5.73 -1.85
C ASP A 96 -31.70 -5.85 -3.39
N LYS A 97 -30.84 -6.72 -3.91
CA LYS A 97 -30.75 -7.02 -5.36
C LYS A 97 -32.03 -7.56 -5.98
N ASN A 98 -32.94 -8.08 -5.17
CA ASN A 98 -34.25 -8.61 -5.60
C ASN A 98 -35.35 -7.57 -5.42
N ASN A 99 -35.00 -6.32 -5.14
CA ASN A 99 -35.93 -5.22 -4.87
C ASN A 99 -36.82 -5.45 -3.62
N GLN A 100 -36.35 -6.28 -2.67
CA GLN A 100 -36.97 -6.48 -1.38
C GLN A 100 -36.44 -5.49 -0.36
N PHE A 101 -37.35 -4.91 0.42
CA PHE A 101 -36.95 -3.99 1.49
C PHE A 101 -36.30 -4.77 2.64
N GLN A 102 -35.11 -4.34 3.04
CA GLN A 102 -34.38 -4.82 4.21
C GLN A 102 -34.14 -3.67 5.17
N THR A 103 -34.32 -3.90 6.46
CA THR A 103 -33.94 -2.93 7.49
C THR A 103 -32.43 -2.71 7.49
N CYS A 104 -31.97 -1.56 8.01
CA CYS A 104 -30.54 -1.32 8.17
C CYS A 104 -29.85 -2.39 9.03
N GLU A 105 -30.58 -2.96 9.99
CA GLU A 105 -30.06 -4.06 10.82
C GLU A 105 -29.84 -5.35 10.02
N GLU A 106 -30.78 -5.74 9.17
CA GLU A 106 -30.68 -6.91 8.30
C GLU A 106 -29.59 -6.70 7.25
N ALA A 107 -29.61 -5.55 6.56
CA ALA A 107 -28.62 -5.20 5.56
C ALA A 107 -27.20 -5.14 6.15
N SER A 108 -27.05 -4.70 7.40
CA SER A 108 -25.77 -4.68 8.09
C SER A 108 -25.20 -6.07 8.33
N ARG A 109 -26.07 -7.03 8.71
CA ARG A 109 -25.66 -8.44 8.92
C ARG A 109 -25.18 -9.06 7.61
N ASP A 110 -25.95 -8.88 6.55
CA ASP A 110 -25.64 -9.41 5.22
C ASP A 110 -24.36 -8.79 4.67
N LEU A 111 -24.24 -7.48 4.73
CA LEU A 111 -23.08 -6.75 4.23
C LEU A 111 -21.82 -7.07 5.04
N LYS A 112 -21.94 -7.17 6.36
CA LYS A 112 -20.84 -7.54 7.26
C LYS A 112 -20.30 -8.93 6.93
N SER A 113 -21.19 -9.91 6.72
CA SER A 113 -20.79 -11.27 6.36
C SER A 113 -20.21 -11.35 4.95
N ALA A 114 -20.83 -10.66 3.98
CA ALA A 114 -20.37 -10.61 2.60
C ALA A 114 -18.97 -9.98 2.49
N LEU A 115 -18.72 -8.86 3.17
CA LEU A 115 -17.40 -8.21 3.22
C LEU A 115 -16.35 -9.11 3.88
N ALA A 116 -16.70 -9.81 4.95
CA ALA A 116 -15.78 -10.73 5.61
C ALA A 116 -15.36 -11.87 4.66
N LEU A 117 -16.30 -12.45 3.92
CA LEU A 117 -16.03 -13.50 2.94
C LEU A 117 -15.25 -12.98 1.73
N ASP A 118 -15.55 -11.77 1.25
CA ASP A 118 -14.90 -11.17 0.07
C ASP A 118 -13.45 -10.78 0.33
N THR A 119 -13.12 -10.42 1.56
CA THR A 119 -11.80 -9.93 1.96
C THR A 119 -10.89 -10.95 2.65
N GLN A 120 -11.40 -12.15 2.94
CA GLN A 120 -10.57 -13.25 3.46
C GLN A 120 -9.95 -14.07 2.33
N THR A 121 -9.02 -14.95 2.69
CA THR A 121 -8.36 -15.89 1.75
C THR A 121 -9.40 -16.65 0.92
N GLY A 122 -9.27 -16.59 -0.40
CA GLY A 122 -10.23 -17.19 -1.33
C GLY A 122 -11.36 -16.27 -1.76
N GLY A 123 -11.58 -15.14 -1.11
CA GLY A 123 -12.56 -14.14 -1.51
C GLY A 123 -12.23 -13.47 -2.85
N LYS A 124 -13.22 -12.84 -3.48
CA LYS A 124 -13.04 -12.24 -4.81
C LYS A 124 -12.07 -11.05 -4.78
N THR A 125 -12.25 -10.15 -3.81
CA THR A 125 -11.38 -9.00 -3.60
C THR A 125 -9.99 -9.43 -3.16
N TRP A 126 -9.88 -10.41 -2.26
CA TRP A 126 -8.61 -11.02 -1.87
C TRP A 126 -7.84 -11.55 -3.09
N ASN A 127 -8.45 -12.42 -3.87
CA ASN A 127 -7.82 -13.03 -5.03
C ASN A 127 -7.38 -12.01 -6.08
N TYR A 128 -8.15 -10.94 -6.26
CA TYR A 128 -7.79 -9.86 -7.18
C TYR A 128 -6.48 -9.19 -6.77
N TYR A 129 -6.36 -8.76 -5.52
CA TYR A 129 -5.15 -8.06 -5.05
C TYR A 129 -3.95 -8.99 -4.90
N VAL A 130 -4.15 -10.24 -4.51
CA VAL A 130 -3.08 -11.24 -4.51
C VAL A 130 -2.51 -11.42 -5.92
N ARG A 131 -3.36 -11.56 -6.93
CA ARG A 131 -2.91 -11.68 -8.33
C ARG A 131 -2.24 -10.41 -8.84
N GLN A 132 -2.77 -9.25 -8.49
CA GLN A 132 -2.23 -7.97 -8.94
C GLN A 132 -0.84 -7.68 -8.36
N LEU A 133 -0.63 -7.99 -7.09
CA LEU A 133 0.59 -7.62 -6.36
C LEU A 133 1.64 -8.74 -6.32
N PHE A 134 1.21 -9.99 -6.29
CA PHE A 134 2.05 -11.17 -6.11
C PHE A 134 1.84 -12.25 -7.19
N GLY A 135 1.15 -11.92 -8.27
CA GLY A 135 0.97 -12.84 -9.40
C GLY A 135 2.31 -13.37 -9.92
N GLY A 136 2.41 -14.67 -10.13
CA GLY A 136 3.63 -15.33 -10.59
C GLY A 136 4.68 -15.64 -9.51
N LYS A 137 4.40 -15.30 -8.25
CA LYS A 137 5.26 -15.71 -7.12
C LYS A 137 4.79 -17.07 -6.56
N PRO A 138 5.70 -17.87 -5.98
CA PRO A 138 5.32 -19.08 -5.28
C PRO A 138 4.48 -18.75 -4.03
N ASN A 139 3.42 -19.50 -3.79
CA ASN A 139 2.50 -19.33 -2.66
C ASN A 139 2.03 -17.86 -2.46
N PRO A 140 1.40 -17.25 -3.48
CA PRO A 140 1.13 -15.82 -3.49
C PRO A 140 0.20 -15.37 -2.35
N ASP A 141 -0.74 -16.22 -1.90
CA ASP A 141 -1.65 -15.92 -0.78
C ASP A 141 -0.91 -15.79 0.55
N VAL A 142 -0.01 -16.72 0.84
CA VAL A 142 0.82 -16.71 2.05
C VAL A 142 1.75 -15.50 2.03
N LEU A 143 2.41 -15.28 0.89
CA LEU A 143 3.33 -14.16 0.72
C LEU A 143 2.61 -12.81 0.86
N PHE A 144 1.44 -12.66 0.25
CA PHE A 144 0.62 -11.45 0.39
C PHE A 144 0.20 -11.22 1.84
N SER A 145 -0.31 -12.26 2.51
CA SER A 145 -0.73 -12.19 3.91
C SER A 145 0.40 -11.76 4.84
N GLN A 146 1.57 -12.38 4.67
CA GLN A 146 2.75 -12.05 5.47
C GLN A 146 3.25 -10.64 5.18
N MET A 147 3.44 -10.28 3.93
CA MET A 147 4.03 -9.00 3.56
C MET A 147 3.15 -7.80 3.95
N ILE A 148 1.84 -7.90 3.80
CA ILE A 148 0.93 -6.82 4.21
C ILE A 148 0.82 -6.73 5.73
N GLY A 149 0.73 -7.86 6.43
CA GLY A 149 0.71 -7.91 7.90
C GLY A 149 1.99 -7.33 8.51
N ASP A 150 3.15 -7.76 8.04
CA ASP A 150 4.46 -7.26 8.49
C ASP A 150 4.61 -5.75 8.23
N SER A 151 4.16 -5.27 7.07
CA SER A 151 4.21 -3.84 6.75
C SER A 151 3.33 -3.01 7.69
N TYR A 152 2.10 -3.42 7.91
CA TYR A 152 1.20 -2.72 8.84
C TYR A 152 1.69 -2.79 10.29
N ASN A 153 2.22 -3.93 10.72
CA ASN A 153 2.81 -4.06 12.03
C ASN A 153 4.02 -3.13 12.21
N TYR A 154 4.87 -3.01 11.20
CA TYR A 154 6.05 -2.15 11.26
C TYR A 154 5.68 -0.66 11.30
N PHE A 155 4.79 -0.18 10.40
CA PHE A 155 4.49 1.25 10.28
C PHE A 155 3.44 1.75 11.27
N TYR A 156 2.46 0.92 11.63
CA TYR A 156 1.33 1.31 12.49
C TYR A 156 1.25 0.55 13.82
N SER A 157 2.20 -0.35 14.08
CA SER A 157 2.14 -1.25 15.25
C SER A 157 0.82 -2.02 15.33
N SER A 158 0.26 -2.37 14.19
CA SER A 158 -1.03 -3.05 14.06
C SER A 158 -0.83 -4.55 13.95
N GLY A 159 -1.37 -5.30 14.90
CA GLY A 159 -1.39 -6.77 14.88
C GLY A 159 -2.52 -7.37 14.05
N GLN A 160 -3.13 -6.62 13.13
CA GLN A 160 -4.25 -7.06 12.31
C GLN A 160 -3.82 -8.07 11.25
N SER A 161 -4.72 -9.02 10.95
CA SER A 161 -4.53 -9.93 9.82
C SER A 161 -4.71 -9.21 8.47
N ALA A 162 -4.12 -9.76 7.42
CA ALA A 162 -4.25 -9.18 6.07
C ALA A 162 -5.71 -9.01 5.63
N GLY A 163 -6.58 -9.97 5.94
CA GLY A 163 -8.01 -9.88 5.64
C GLY A 163 -8.71 -8.74 6.39
N GLN A 164 -8.33 -8.48 7.64
CA GLN A 164 -8.84 -7.34 8.40
C GLN A 164 -8.38 -6.01 7.81
N ILE A 165 -7.11 -5.90 7.44
CA ILE A 165 -6.54 -4.71 6.79
C ILE A 165 -7.27 -4.39 5.49
N ILE A 166 -7.45 -5.39 4.61
CA ILE A 166 -8.18 -5.21 3.35
C ILE A 166 -9.61 -4.76 3.62
N ARG A 167 -10.28 -5.42 4.56
CA ARG A 167 -11.67 -5.12 4.91
C ARG A 167 -11.85 -3.69 5.41
N GLN A 168 -10.95 -3.22 6.27
CA GLN A 168 -10.99 -1.84 6.77
C GLN A 168 -10.75 -0.83 5.64
N ASN A 169 -9.76 -1.04 4.78
CA ASN A 169 -9.47 -0.16 3.66
C ASN A 169 -10.63 -0.13 2.64
N VAL A 170 -11.19 -1.29 2.30
CA VAL A 170 -12.36 -1.40 1.43
C VAL A 170 -13.56 -0.66 2.05
N THR A 171 -13.80 -0.83 3.35
CA THR A 171 -14.87 -0.16 4.07
C THR A 171 -14.69 1.35 4.05
N MET A 172 -13.49 1.86 4.35
CA MET A 172 -13.20 3.29 4.34
C MET A 172 -13.41 3.91 2.95
N ASN A 173 -12.95 3.24 1.89
CA ASN A 173 -13.13 3.73 0.53
C ASN A 173 -14.59 3.69 0.07
N ALA A 174 -15.34 2.64 0.45
CA ALA A 174 -16.76 2.56 0.19
C ALA A 174 -17.55 3.64 0.94
N LEU A 175 -17.17 3.95 2.19
CA LEU A 175 -17.73 5.06 2.95
C LEU A 175 -17.49 6.40 2.28
N ARG A 176 -16.24 6.70 1.91
CA ARG A 176 -15.89 7.93 1.19
C ARG A 176 -16.70 8.08 -0.09
N SER A 177 -16.80 7.03 -0.90
CA SER A 177 -17.58 7.02 -2.13
C SER A 177 -19.08 7.21 -1.88
N GLY A 178 -19.64 6.53 -0.89
CA GLY A 178 -21.06 6.65 -0.53
C GLY A 178 -21.42 8.03 -0.01
N ILE A 179 -20.58 8.64 0.82
CA ILE A 179 -20.75 10.01 1.32
C ILE A 179 -20.66 11.02 0.17
N GLN A 180 -19.72 10.87 -0.76
CA GLN A 180 -19.63 11.72 -1.96
C GLN A 180 -20.89 11.62 -2.81
N SER A 181 -21.39 10.42 -3.02
CA SER A 181 -22.63 10.19 -3.79
C SER A 181 -23.85 10.82 -3.11
N TYR A 182 -23.93 10.73 -1.79
CA TYR A 182 -24.99 11.38 -1.00
C TYR A 182 -24.91 12.90 -1.11
N ALA A 183 -23.75 13.49 -0.89
CA ALA A 183 -23.53 14.93 -0.95
C ALA A 183 -23.82 15.50 -2.36
N ALA A 184 -23.47 14.76 -3.41
CA ALA A 184 -23.81 15.14 -4.78
C ALA A 184 -25.33 15.16 -5.05
N ARG A 185 -26.09 14.28 -4.40
CA ARG A 185 -27.56 14.22 -4.55
C ARG A 185 -28.28 15.23 -3.66
N SER A 186 -27.79 15.47 -2.46
CA SER A 186 -28.43 16.39 -1.49
C SER A 186 -28.13 17.87 -1.73
N GLY A 187 -27.18 18.18 -2.65
CA GLY A 187 -26.75 19.56 -2.90
C GLY A 187 -25.94 20.18 -1.75
N ASP A 188 -25.48 19.37 -0.79
CA ASP A 188 -24.66 19.83 0.34
C ASP A 188 -23.22 20.08 -0.12
N THR A 189 -23.00 21.30 -0.62
CA THR A 189 -21.69 21.74 -1.10
C THR A 189 -20.63 21.88 -0.01
N ALA A 190 -21.03 22.12 1.24
CA ALA A 190 -20.09 22.31 2.36
C ALA A 190 -19.39 21.00 2.74
N SER A 191 -20.14 19.90 2.84
CA SER A 191 -19.58 18.57 3.08
C SER A 191 -18.72 18.09 1.92
N LEU A 192 -19.11 18.41 0.67
CA LEU A 192 -18.32 18.12 -0.54
C LEU A 192 -17.00 18.90 -0.56
N VAL A 193 -16.99 20.18 -0.20
CA VAL A 193 -15.78 21.02 -0.19
C VAL A 193 -14.80 20.52 0.88
N ASN A 194 -15.26 20.22 2.09
CA ASN A 194 -14.39 19.67 3.14
C ASN A 194 -13.80 18.32 2.76
N MET A 195 -14.59 17.45 2.16
CA MET A 195 -14.14 16.14 1.71
C MET A 195 -13.20 16.20 0.51
N ALA A 196 -13.46 17.12 -0.44
CA ALA A 196 -12.60 17.39 -1.57
C ALA A 196 -11.24 17.95 -1.12
N ASN A 197 -11.22 18.85 -0.15
CA ASN A 197 -9.99 19.40 0.42
C ASN A 197 -9.16 18.32 1.13
N THR A 198 -9.77 17.47 1.94
CA THR A 198 -9.07 16.36 2.60
C THR A 198 -8.54 15.35 1.58
N SER A 199 -9.35 14.99 0.60
CA SER A 199 -8.98 14.06 -0.46
C SER A 199 -7.90 14.65 -1.40
N SER A 200 -7.89 15.95 -1.66
CA SER A 200 -6.88 16.61 -2.49
C SER A 200 -5.52 16.69 -1.78
N LEU A 201 -5.50 16.94 -0.48
CA LEU A 201 -4.29 16.93 0.34
C LEU A 201 -3.70 15.52 0.43
N GLU A 202 -4.53 14.49 0.62
CA GLU A 202 -4.08 13.10 0.60
C GLU A 202 -3.53 12.70 -0.77
N LYS A 203 -4.21 13.08 -1.86
CA LYS A 203 -3.72 12.83 -3.23
C LYS A 203 -2.43 13.55 -3.55
N GLN A 204 -2.24 14.78 -3.07
CA GLN A 204 -0.97 15.50 -3.21
C GLN A 204 0.16 14.83 -2.44
N ARG A 205 -0.09 14.39 -1.21
CA ARG A 205 0.89 13.62 -0.41
C ARG A 205 1.24 12.30 -1.09
N LEU A 206 0.24 11.57 -1.59
CA LEU A 206 0.44 10.34 -2.35
C LEU A 206 1.22 10.57 -3.65
N ALA A 207 0.93 11.65 -4.40
CA ALA A 207 1.63 11.98 -5.63
C ALA A 207 3.11 12.32 -5.37
N GLN A 208 3.42 13.08 -4.33
CA GLN A 208 4.79 13.40 -3.93
C GLN A 208 5.53 12.12 -3.46
N ALA A 209 4.88 11.29 -2.65
CA ALA A 209 5.41 10.00 -2.25
C ALA A 209 5.67 9.10 -3.47
N THR A 210 4.75 9.04 -4.43
CA THR A 210 4.89 8.21 -5.65
C THR A 210 6.05 8.67 -6.53
N MET A 211 6.26 9.96 -6.70
CA MET A 211 7.41 10.50 -7.44
C MET A 211 8.74 10.15 -6.74
N GLY A 212 8.81 10.29 -5.43
CA GLY A 212 9.97 9.85 -4.64
C GLY A 212 10.22 8.34 -4.79
N HIS A 213 9.19 7.53 -4.76
CA HIS A 213 9.29 6.07 -4.96
C HIS A 213 9.79 5.67 -6.35
N GLN A 214 9.35 6.36 -7.40
CA GLN A 214 9.83 6.10 -8.77
C GLN A 214 11.30 6.44 -8.93
N ALA A 215 11.74 7.59 -8.40
CA ALA A 215 13.13 7.98 -8.41
C ALA A 215 14.03 6.97 -7.68
N LEU A 216 13.61 6.53 -6.49
CA LEU A 216 14.36 5.57 -5.67
C LEU A 216 14.40 4.17 -6.28
N ARG A 217 13.36 3.74 -7.01
CA ARG A 217 13.40 2.48 -7.78
C ARG A 217 14.32 2.54 -8.99
N ALA A 218 14.50 3.72 -9.58
CA ALA A 218 15.38 3.90 -10.71
C ALA A 218 16.86 3.72 -10.31
N LEU A 219 17.26 4.03 -9.08
CA LEU A 219 18.65 3.97 -8.62
C LEU A 219 19.28 2.56 -8.75
N PRO A 220 18.67 1.47 -8.24
CA PRO A 220 19.24 0.13 -8.42
C PRO A 220 19.26 -0.30 -9.89
N LEU A 221 18.29 0.15 -10.68
CA LEU A 221 18.22 -0.14 -12.10
C LEU A 221 19.33 0.57 -12.87
N MET A 222 19.59 1.85 -12.58
CA MET A 222 20.72 2.61 -13.13
C MET A 222 22.06 1.94 -12.76
N GLN A 223 22.23 1.52 -11.52
CA GLN A 223 23.44 0.80 -11.11
C GLN A 223 23.65 -0.47 -11.94
N THR A 224 22.60 -1.26 -12.16
CA THR A 224 22.66 -2.49 -12.97
C THR A 224 23.05 -2.19 -14.41
N VAL A 225 22.50 -1.13 -15.02
CA VAL A 225 22.85 -0.69 -16.37
C VAL A 225 24.30 -0.24 -16.46
N ILE A 226 24.74 0.60 -15.52
CA ILE A 226 26.15 1.09 -15.46
C ILE A 226 27.10 -0.10 -15.29
N MET A 227 26.78 -1.05 -14.40
CA MET A 227 27.58 -2.27 -14.21
C MET A 227 27.67 -3.09 -15.51
N GLY A 228 26.54 -3.25 -16.21
CA GLY A 228 26.51 -3.95 -17.50
C GLY A 228 27.37 -3.27 -18.56
N LEU A 229 27.31 -1.94 -18.66
CA LEU A 229 28.16 -1.14 -19.55
C LEU A 229 29.63 -1.28 -19.20
N MET A 230 29.98 -1.18 -17.91
CA MET A 230 31.37 -1.37 -17.46
C MET A 230 31.91 -2.74 -17.83
N ILE A 231 31.13 -3.81 -17.61
CA ILE A 231 31.54 -5.17 -17.98
C ILE A 231 31.66 -5.29 -19.50
N GLY A 232 30.72 -4.74 -20.27
CA GLY A 232 30.76 -4.75 -21.74
C GLY A 232 31.94 -4.00 -22.33
N MET A 233 32.40 -2.94 -21.67
CA MET A 233 33.58 -2.17 -22.09
C MET A 233 34.93 -2.82 -21.72
N PHE A 234 34.91 -3.92 -20.97
CA PHE A 234 36.14 -4.58 -20.52
C PHE A 234 37.12 -4.94 -21.66
N PRO A 235 36.70 -5.54 -22.79
CA PRO A 235 37.62 -5.85 -23.89
C PRO A 235 38.26 -4.61 -24.51
N ILE A 236 37.51 -3.51 -24.60
CA ILE A 236 38.02 -2.22 -25.12
C ILE A 236 39.07 -1.64 -24.17
N MET A 237 38.81 -1.73 -22.85
CA MET A 237 39.77 -1.23 -21.84
C MET A 237 41.03 -2.07 -21.83
N VAL A 238 40.97 -3.37 -22.06
CA VAL A 238 42.16 -4.22 -22.19
C VAL A 238 42.95 -3.88 -23.43
N MET A 239 42.31 -3.68 -24.58
CA MET A 239 42.97 -3.24 -25.82
C MET A 239 43.64 -1.87 -25.63
N ALA A 240 42.94 -0.91 -25.05
CA ALA A 240 43.49 0.43 -24.78
C ALA A 240 44.71 0.36 -23.83
N ALA A 241 44.66 -0.56 -22.86
CA ALA A 241 45.75 -0.80 -21.94
C ALA A 241 46.99 -1.39 -22.63
N MET A 242 46.82 -2.19 -23.68
CA MET A 242 47.94 -2.76 -24.45
C MET A 242 48.71 -1.74 -25.30
N PHE A 243 48.05 -0.69 -25.76
CA PHE A 243 48.63 0.34 -26.62
C PHE A 243 49.24 1.55 -25.90
N ASN A 244 49.09 1.65 -24.60
CA ASN A 244 49.51 2.83 -23.84
C ASN A 244 50.52 2.50 -22.74
N MET A 245 51.57 3.30 -22.59
CA MET A 245 52.55 3.15 -21.52
C MET A 245 51.97 3.29 -20.09
N MET A 246 50.71 3.77 -19.96
CA MET A 246 49.99 3.91 -18.70
C MET A 246 49.08 2.70 -18.37
N THR A 247 49.33 1.54 -18.92
CA THR A 247 48.54 0.31 -18.85
C THR A 247 48.05 -0.04 -17.45
N LEU A 248 48.92 -0.03 -16.48
CA LEU A 248 48.63 -0.34 -15.08
C LEU A 248 47.70 0.69 -14.43
N GLN A 249 47.82 1.97 -14.78
CA GLN A 249 47.01 3.03 -14.18
C GLN A 249 45.58 3.00 -14.69
N VAL A 250 45.35 2.74 -15.98
CA VAL A 250 44.03 2.58 -16.59
C VAL A 250 43.31 1.35 -16.02
N LEU A 251 44.00 0.21 -15.95
CA LEU A 251 43.46 -1.01 -15.39
C LEU A 251 43.11 -0.90 -13.90
N LYS A 252 44.00 -0.23 -13.14
CA LYS A 252 43.78 0.08 -11.73
C LYS A 252 42.54 0.95 -11.54
N GLY A 253 42.38 2.00 -12.33
CA GLY A 253 41.19 2.87 -12.30
C GLY A 253 39.91 2.13 -12.62
N TYR A 254 39.95 1.25 -13.62
CA TYR A 254 38.81 0.39 -13.97
C TYR A 254 38.41 -0.55 -12.84
N VAL A 255 39.37 -1.22 -12.21
CA VAL A 255 39.08 -2.12 -11.06
C VAL A 255 38.50 -1.33 -9.88
N PHE A 256 39.08 -0.14 -9.58
CA PHE A 256 38.49 0.71 -8.54
C PHE A 256 37.05 1.12 -8.84
N ALA A 257 36.74 1.49 -10.07
CA ALA A 257 35.37 1.83 -10.48
C ALA A 257 34.40 0.66 -10.29
N LEU A 258 34.81 -0.55 -10.63
CA LEU A 258 34.01 -1.76 -10.40
C LEU A 258 33.78 -2.02 -8.91
N ILE A 259 34.83 -1.87 -8.07
CA ILE A 259 34.71 -2.05 -6.62
C ILE A 259 33.75 -0.98 -6.06
N TRP A 260 33.90 0.27 -6.48
CA TRP A 260 33.03 1.37 -6.06
C TRP A 260 31.56 1.11 -6.40
N LEU A 261 31.26 0.65 -7.61
CA LEU A 261 29.90 0.24 -8.00
C LEU A 261 29.34 -0.92 -7.17
N GLN A 262 30.20 -1.81 -6.67
CA GLN A 262 29.80 -2.91 -5.79
C GLN A 262 29.42 -2.46 -4.37
N THR A 263 29.76 -1.25 -3.95
CA THR A 263 29.34 -0.69 -2.66
C THR A 263 27.96 -0.03 -2.70
N TRP A 264 27.45 0.33 -3.88
CA TRP A 264 26.16 1.00 -4.04
C TRP A 264 24.97 0.21 -3.43
N PRO A 265 24.86 -1.12 -3.60
CA PRO A 265 23.77 -1.88 -2.99
C PRO A 265 23.72 -1.75 -1.46
N LEU A 266 24.87 -1.63 -0.79
CA LEU A 266 24.92 -1.37 0.64
C LEU A 266 24.33 0.02 0.97
N LEU A 267 24.68 1.05 0.19
CA LEU A 267 24.10 2.39 0.36
C LEU A 267 22.58 2.37 0.16
N PHE A 268 22.08 1.59 -0.80
CA PHE A 268 20.63 1.44 -1.00
C PHE A 268 19.96 0.75 0.18
N ALA A 269 20.59 -0.25 0.79
CA ALA A 269 20.05 -0.93 1.98
C ALA A 269 20.01 0.05 3.18
N ILE A 270 21.06 0.83 3.39
CA ILE A 270 21.09 1.87 4.44
C ILE A 270 20.03 2.93 4.21
N LEU A 271 19.91 3.43 2.98
CA LEU A 271 18.92 4.44 2.61
C LEU A 271 17.50 3.90 2.80
N ASN A 272 17.23 2.65 2.39
CA ASN A 272 15.96 1.99 2.60
C ASN A 272 15.58 1.90 4.08
N SER A 273 16.52 1.50 4.93
CA SER A 273 16.33 1.42 6.39
C SER A 273 16.06 2.77 7.01
N ALA A 274 16.83 3.80 6.62
CA ALA A 274 16.68 5.17 7.12
C ALA A 274 15.31 5.75 6.74
N MET A 275 14.88 5.56 5.49
CA MET A 275 13.59 6.06 5.01
C MET A 275 12.41 5.30 5.63
N ALA A 276 12.52 3.98 5.81
CA ALA A 276 11.51 3.18 6.50
C ALA A 276 11.36 3.62 7.97
N TYR A 277 12.47 3.89 8.64
CA TYR A 277 12.46 4.41 10.01
C TYR A 277 11.82 5.81 10.09
N TYR A 278 12.18 6.70 9.17
CA TYR A 278 11.59 8.04 9.08
C TYR A 278 10.08 7.99 8.84
N ALA A 279 9.64 7.14 7.92
CA ALA A 279 8.22 6.93 7.63
C ALA A 279 7.46 6.40 8.85
N LYS A 280 8.06 5.46 9.60
CA LYS A 280 7.48 4.95 10.84
C LYS A 280 7.30 6.04 11.90
N GLN A 281 8.30 6.92 12.08
CA GLN A 281 8.24 7.98 13.10
C GLN A 281 7.18 9.05 12.78
N ASN A 282 7.01 9.38 11.51
CA ASN A 282 6.10 10.46 11.11
C ASN A 282 4.66 9.99 10.86
N GLY A 283 4.36 8.70 11.04
CA GLY A 283 3.03 8.14 10.84
C GLY A 283 2.48 8.33 9.42
N VAL A 284 3.34 8.62 8.47
CA VAL A 284 2.97 8.86 7.08
C VAL A 284 3.27 7.60 6.30
N PRO A 285 2.28 6.97 5.64
CA PRO A 285 2.57 6.07 4.56
C PRO A 285 3.25 6.89 3.47
N VAL A 286 4.54 6.65 3.31
CA VAL A 286 5.36 7.35 2.31
C VAL A 286 5.05 6.82 0.93
#